data_26e9c50936a5ddc794a3828a910af190
#
_entry.id   26e9c50936a5ddc794a3828a910af190
#
_cell.length_a   1.000
_cell.length_b   1.000
_cell.length_c   1.000
_cell.angle_alpha   90.00
_cell.angle_beta   90.00
_cell.angle_gamma   90.00
#
_symmetry.space_group_name_H-M   'P 1'
#
loop_
_entity.id
_entity.type
_entity.pdbx_description
1 polymer ?
#
loop_
_entity_poly.entity_id
_entity_poly.type
_entity_poly.pdbx_seq_one_letter_code
_entity_poly.pdbx_strand_id
1 'polypeptide(L)'
;MKKTFPASQLIINEDGSVFHLHIRPEHLADKVILVGDQGRVNMVASFFDEGSIECDIQSREFHTITGKYQGKRISCISTGIGTDNCDIVLNELDALANIDFATRTEKDEHRSLEIVRIGTCGGMQEDIPLGTFLVSEKSIGWDGVLAFYEGRDEIADLGFEDALVDFIHYPAKAARPYVVAANPELVNRIAGDDMMRGCTIAANGFYGPQGRVLRCDIAVKDINDCITDFRYEGQRITNYEMEGSAIAGLSLLMGHKAMTVCCVIAQRKVEAANTDYKPRIKQLVQTVLERI
;
A
#
# COMPACT_ATOMS: atom_id res chain seq x y z
N MET A 1 16.97 22.83 -17.33
CA MET A 1 18.00 21.76 -17.21
C MET A 1 17.33 20.58 -16.53
N LYS A 2 17.58 19.33 -16.98
CA LYS A 2 17.09 18.14 -16.31
C LYS A 2 17.67 18.06 -14.89
N LYS A 3 16.87 17.57 -13.93
CA LYS A 3 17.34 17.29 -12.58
C LYS A 3 18.35 16.13 -12.63
N THR A 4 19.48 16.29 -11.96
CA THR A 4 20.52 15.27 -11.85
C THR A 4 20.55 14.75 -10.42
N PHE A 5 20.62 13.42 -10.26
CA PHE A 5 20.59 12.76 -8.96
C PHE A 5 22.01 12.32 -8.54
N PRO A 6 22.63 12.95 -7.52
CA PRO A 6 23.95 12.53 -7.04
C PRO A 6 23.92 11.12 -6.43
N ALA A 7 25.07 10.46 -6.38
CA ALA A 7 25.19 9.08 -5.89
C ALA A 7 24.70 8.90 -4.43
N SER A 8 24.77 9.96 -3.63
CA SER A 8 24.26 9.94 -2.25
C SER A 8 22.73 9.96 -2.12
N GLN A 9 22.03 10.37 -3.17
CA GLN A 9 20.55 10.39 -3.20
C GLN A 9 19.97 9.18 -3.93
N LEU A 10 20.54 8.81 -5.07
CA LEU A 10 20.18 7.58 -5.78
C LEU A 10 21.39 6.63 -5.75
N ILE A 11 21.33 5.66 -4.85
CA ILE A 11 22.38 4.64 -4.75
C ILE A 11 22.09 3.55 -5.78
N ILE A 12 23.04 3.33 -6.66
CA ILE A 12 23.01 2.27 -7.67
C ILE A 12 24.17 1.32 -7.37
N ASN A 13 23.89 0.03 -7.27
CA ASN A 13 24.87 -1.02 -7.03
C ASN A 13 25.79 -1.20 -8.27
N GLU A 14 26.92 -1.88 -8.11
CA GLU A 14 27.90 -2.12 -9.19
C GLU A 14 27.29 -2.89 -10.38
N ASP A 15 26.27 -3.72 -10.12
CA ASP A 15 25.54 -4.49 -11.14
C ASP A 15 24.44 -3.67 -11.85
N GLY A 16 24.29 -2.39 -11.52
CA GLY A 16 23.27 -1.49 -12.07
C GLY A 16 21.89 -1.59 -11.43
N SER A 17 21.74 -2.34 -10.34
CA SER A 17 20.48 -2.44 -9.58
C SER A 17 20.31 -1.29 -8.59
N VAL A 18 19.06 -1.00 -8.19
CA VAL A 18 18.77 -0.11 -7.05
C VAL A 18 19.19 -0.74 -5.72
N PHE A 19 19.39 0.09 -4.71
CA PHE A 19 20.11 -0.30 -3.50
C PHE A 19 19.38 -1.33 -2.63
N HIS A 20 18.08 -1.15 -2.39
CA HIS A 20 17.34 -2.01 -1.48
C HIS A 20 16.65 -3.17 -2.21
N LEU A 21 15.90 -2.89 -3.27
CA LEU A 21 15.19 -3.92 -4.04
C LEU A 21 16.13 -4.82 -4.84
N HIS A 22 17.32 -4.35 -5.15
CA HIS A 22 18.36 -5.06 -5.92
C HIS A 22 17.89 -5.51 -7.31
N ILE A 23 16.93 -4.77 -7.89
CA ILE A 23 16.43 -5.00 -9.25
C ILE A 23 16.89 -3.88 -10.18
N ARG A 24 16.91 -4.17 -11.48
CA ARG A 24 17.29 -3.23 -12.56
C ARG A 24 16.05 -2.77 -13.33
N PRO A 25 16.14 -1.65 -14.11
CA PRO A 25 15.01 -1.11 -14.87
C PRO A 25 14.31 -2.14 -15.77
N GLU A 26 15.05 -3.05 -16.39
CA GLU A 26 14.49 -4.10 -17.24
C GLU A 26 13.67 -5.15 -16.49
N HIS A 27 13.89 -5.31 -15.18
CA HIS A 27 13.13 -6.25 -14.34
C HIS A 27 11.73 -5.73 -13.98
N LEU A 28 11.48 -4.40 -14.07
CA LEU A 28 10.23 -3.80 -13.64
C LEU A 28 9.17 -3.80 -14.74
N ALA A 29 7.99 -4.37 -14.46
CA ALA A 29 6.79 -4.26 -15.30
C ALA A 29 6.01 -2.97 -15.01
N ASP A 30 5.10 -2.55 -15.93
CA ASP A 30 4.20 -1.42 -15.70
C ASP A 30 3.10 -1.74 -14.69
N LYS A 31 2.70 -3.02 -14.61
CA LYS A 31 1.74 -3.53 -13.64
C LYS A 31 2.49 -4.14 -12.47
N VAL A 32 2.24 -3.56 -11.27
CA VAL A 32 2.95 -3.94 -10.05
C VAL A 32 1.96 -4.40 -9.00
N ILE A 33 2.19 -5.59 -8.46
CA ILE A 33 1.48 -6.09 -7.29
C ILE A 33 2.40 -5.95 -6.08
N LEU A 34 1.95 -5.22 -5.06
CA LEU A 34 2.64 -5.11 -3.78
C LEU A 34 1.99 -6.00 -2.73
N VAL A 35 2.80 -6.71 -1.97
CA VAL A 35 2.37 -7.58 -0.86
C VAL A 35 3.24 -7.34 0.37
N GLY A 36 2.73 -7.65 1.58
CA GLY A 36 3.48 -7.40 2.81
C GLY A 36 4.61 -8.40 3.07
N ASP A 37 4.43 -9.66 2.70
CA ASP A 37 5.40 -10.73 3.00
C ASP A 37 5.94 -11.43 1.75
N GLN A 38 7.18 -11.94 1.85
CA GLN A 38 7.86 -12.65 0.75
C GLN A 38 7.13 -13.93 0.32
N GLY A 39 6.49 -14.64 1.27
CA GLY A 39 5.75 -15.86 0.96
C GLY A 39 4.55 -15.60 0.05
N ARG A 40 3.96 -14.42 0.13
CA ARG A 40 2.86 -14.01 -0.76
C ARG A 40 3.34 -13.68 -2.17
N VAL A 41 4.60 -13.24 -2.34
CA VAL A 41 5.20 -13.08 -3.68
C VAL A 41 5.20 -14.42 -4.42
N ASN A 42 5.65 -15.50 -3.75
CA ASN A 42 5.60 -16.85 -4.32
C ASN A 42 4.16 -17.30 -4.62
N MET A 43 3.19 -16.93 -3.77
CA MET A 43 1.77 -17.25 -4.02
C MET A 43 1.27 -16.55 -5.29
N VAL A 44 1.59 -15.28 -5.52
CA VAL A 44 1.23 -14.54 -6.74
C VAL A 44 1.91 -15.17 -7.96
N ALA A 45 3.22 -15.42 -7.86
CA ALA A 45 4.01 -16.01 -8.94
C ALA A 45 3.54 -17.44 -9.33
N SER A 46 2.91 -18.18 -8.39
CA SER A 46 2.34 -19.49 -8.68
C SER A 46 1.18 -19.49 -9.68
N PHE A 47 0.63 -18.31 -10.00
CA PHE A 47 -0.38 -18.12 -11.03
C PHE A 47 0.22 -17.68 -12.38
N PHE A 48 1.51 -17.35 -12.44
CA PHE A 48 2.13 -16.91 -13.68
C PHE A 48 2.20 -18.03 -14.72
N ASP A 49 2.19 -17.63 -15.96
CA ASP A 49 2.28 -18.54 -17.12
C ASP A 49 3.57 -19.36 -17.02
N GLU A 50 3.50 -20.64 -17.36
CA GLU A 50 4.64 -21.58 -17.29
C GLU A 50 5.84 -21.04 -18.10
N GLY A 51 7.02 -21.02 -17.49
CA GLY A 51 8.27 -20.55 -18.10
C GLY A 51 8.32 -19.04 -18.37
N SER A 52 7.38 -18.25 -17.84
CA SER A 52 7.32 -16.81 -18.08
C SER A 52 8.10 -15.94 -17.07
N ILE A 53 8.64 -16.56 -16.02
CA ILE A 53 9.40 -15.81 -14.98
C ILE A 53 10.68 -15.25 -15.61
N GLU A 54 10.83 -13.92 -15.55
CA GLU A 54 11.96 -13.18 -16.10
C GLU A 54 13.02 -12.88 -15.04
N CYS A 55 12.61 -12.68 -13.79
CA CYS A 55 13.50 -12.53 -12.65
C CYS A 55 12.84 -13.02 -11.35
N ASP A 56 13.68 -13.49 -10.43
CA ASP A 56 13.34 -13.88 -9.06
C ASP A 56 14.49 -13.43 -8.18
N ILE A 57 14.32 -12.29 -7.50
CA ILE A 57 15.40 -11.59 -6.79
C ILE A 57 14.97 -11.30 -5.37
N GLN A 58 15.78 -11.73 -4.41
CA GLN A 58 15.58 -11.44 -2.99
C GLN A 58 16.71 -10.57 -2.46
N SER A 59 16.35 -9.52 -1.74
CA SER A 59 17.28 -8.63 -1.05
C SER A 59 16.62 -8.13 0.23
N ARG A 60 17.21 -8.40 1.37
CA ARG A 60 16.68 -8.04 2.68
C ARG A 60 15.25 -8.63 2.87
N GLU A 61 14.28 -7.81 3.30
CA GLU A 61 12.85 -8.15 3.36
C GLU A 61 12.12 -8.08 2.02
N PHE A 62 12.78 -7.60 0.98
CA PHE A 62 12.20 -7.43 -0.35
C PHE A 62 12.42 -8.67 -1.21
N HIS A 63 11.36 -9.11 -1.87
CA HIS A 63 11.39 -10.19 -2.84
C HIS A 63 10.62 -9.74 -4.08
N THR A 64 11.26 -9.78 -5.23
CA THR A 64 10.66 -9.41 -6.52
C THR A 64 10.64 -10.60 -7.44
N ILE A 65 9.45 -10.95 -7.97
CA ILE A 65 9.30 -11.87 -9.08
C ILE A 65 8.55 -11.15 -10.20
N THR A 66 9.16 -11.11 -11.39
CA THR A 66 8.52 -10.60 -12.61
C THR A 66 8.28 -11.73 -13.58
N GLY A 67 7.07 -11.80 -14.11
CA GLY A 67 6.64 -12.81 -15.07
C GLY A 67 5.38 -12.39 -15.80
N LYS A 68 4.67 -13.33 -16.39
CA LYS A 68 3.42 -13.07 -17.12
C LYS A 68 2.25 -13.82 -16.54
N TYR A 69 1.11 -13.19 -16.49
CA TYR A 69 -0.19 -13.81 -16.22
C TYR A 69 -1.12 -13.57 -17.40
N GLN A 70 -1.53 -14.64 -18.07
CA GLN A 70 -2.32 -14.57 -19.31
C GLN A 70 -1.70 -13.60 -20.34
N GLY A 71 -0.37 -13.66 -20.49
CA GLY A 71 0.42 -12.81 -21.38
C GLY A 71 0.69 -11.39 -20.87
N LYS A 72 0.03 -10.90 -19.81
CA LYS A 72 0.29 -9.59 -19.19
C LYS A 72 1.54 -9.66 -18.33
N ARG A 73 2.52 -8.80 -18.56
CA ARG A 73 3.74 -8.70 -17.75
C ARG A 73 3.46 -8.03 -16.41
N ILE A 74 3.82 -8.68 -15.31
CA ILE A 74 3.53 -8.23 -13.94
C ILE A 74 4.77 -8.41 -13.07
N SER A 75 5.10 -7.41 -12.26
CA SER A 75 6.07 -7.52 -11.18
C SER A 75 5.32 -7.67 -9.84
N CYS A 76 5.61 -8.72 -9.09
CA CYS A 76 5.13 -8.88 -7.71
C CYS A 76 6.29 -8.61 -6.75
N ILE A 77 6.08 -7.72 -5.78
CA ILE A 77 7.14 -7.24 -4.89
C ILE A 77 6.63 -7.25 -3.44
N SER A 78 7.42 -7.82 -2.51
CA SER A 78 7.13 -7.65 -1.08
C SER A 78 7.66 -6.31 -0.58
N THR A 79 6.85 -5.64 0.23
CA THR A 79 7.23 -4.36 0.86
C THR A 79 7.80 -4.54 2.27
N GLY A 80 7.61 -5.71 2.90
CA GLY A 80 7.70 -5.78 4.35
C GLY A 80 6.48 -5.12 5.01
N ILE A 81 6.58 -4.80 6.30
CA ILE A 81 5.52 -4.20 7.11
C ILE A 81 5.82 -2.72 7.34
N GLY A 82 4.80 -1.89 7.11
CA GLY A 82 4.81 -0.48 7.48
C GLY A 82 5.19 0.48 6.36
N THR A 83 4.91 1.75 6.61
CA THR A 83 5.04 2.84 5.63
C THR A 83 6.48 3.24 5.36
N ASP A 84 7.40 3.03 6.31
CA ASP A 84 8.83 3.28 6.14
C ASP A 84 9.41 2.45 4.99
N ASN A 85 9.07 1.17 4.95
CA ASN A 85 9.45 0.30 3.84
C ASN A 85 8.77 0.69 2.52
N CYS A 86 7.51 1.15 2.58
CA CYS A 86 6.81 1.64 1.39
C CYS A 86 7.48 2.87 0.79
N ASP A 87 8.02 3.76 1.62
CA ASP A 87 8.81 4.90 1.16
C ASP A 87 10.00 4.45 0.31
N ILE A 88 10.76 3.46 0.79
CA ILE A 88 11.88 2.86 0.05
C ILE A 88 11.40 2.27 -1.27
N VAL A 89 10.37 1.41 -1.21
CA VAL A 89 9.88 0.67 -2.38
C VAL A 89 9.39 1.63 -3.45
N LEU A 90 8.54 2.60 -3.11
CA LEU A 90 7.95 3.51 -4.09
C LEU A 90 8.99 4.42 -4.74
N ASN A 91 9.94 4.97 -3.95
CA ASN A 91 11.03 5.77 -4.50
C ASN A 91 11.94 4.96 -5.43
N GLU A 92 12.27 3.72 -5.09
CA GLU A 92 13.10 2.87 -5.95
C GLU A 92 12.35 2.39 -7.20
N LEU A 93 11.04 2.13 -7.12
CA LEU A 93 10.20 1.82 -8.29
C LEU A 93 10.10 3.02 -9.25
N ASP A 94 9.87 4.22 -8.72
CA ASP A 94 9.87 5.43 -9.53
C ASP A 94 11.23 5.68 -10.18
N ALA A 95 12.32 5.51 -9.44
CA ALA A 95 13.67 5.65 -10.00
C ALA A 95 13.93 4.66 -11.15
N LEU A 96 13.53 3.39 -11.01
CA LEU A 96 13.64 2.38 -12.06
C LEU A 96 12.80 2.75 -13.29
N ALA A 97 11.62 3.32 -13.07
CA ALA A 97 10.72 3.71 -14.15
C ALA A 97 11.18 4.98 -14.87
N ASN A 98 11.63 6.02 -14.13
CA ASN A 98 11.68 7.39 -14.59
C ASN A 98 13.08 8.05 -14.59
N ILE A 99 14.12 7.35 -14.07
CA ILE A 99 15.50 7.85 -14.08
C ILE A 99 16.35 7.02 -15.03
N ASP A 100 17.13 7.70 -15.86
CA ASP A 100 18.20 7.08 -16.63
C ASP A 100 19.42 6.90 -15.72
N PHE A 101 19.78 5.67 -15.42
CA PHE A 101 20.87 5.35 -14.47
C PHE A 101 22.26 5.66 -15.03
N ALA A 102 22.43 5.66 -16.36
CA ALA A 102 23.71 5.98 -16.99
C ALA A 102 24.03 7.48 -16.88
N THR A 103 23.03 8.33 -17.10
CA THR A 103 23.18 9.80 -17.02
C THR A 103 22.78 10.36 -15.65
N ARG A 104 22.10 9.57 -14.82
CA ARG A 104 21.53 9.95 -13.52
C ARG A 104 20.59 11.17 -13.62
N THR A 105 19.79 11.22 -14.68
CA THR A 105 18.81 12.29 -14.93
C THR A 105 17.43 11.72 -15.17
N GLU A 106 16.40 12.55 -14.97
CA GLU A 106 15.03 12.20 -15.35
C GLU A 106 14.95 11.84 -16.84
N LYS A 107 14.18 10.79 -17.15
CA LYS A 107 13.82 10.46 -18.55
C LYS A 107 12.93 11.55 -19.14
N ASP A 108 12.89 11.66 -20.48
CA ASP A 108 12.04 12.63 -21.17
C ASP A 108 10.56 12.25 -21.11
N GLU A 109 10.28 10.96 -21.14
CA GLU A 109 8.92 10.41 -21.06
C GLU A 109 8.70 9.80 -19.67
N HIS A 110 7.64 10.27 -19.00
CA HIS A 110 7.23 9.72 -17.72
C HIS A 110 6.52 8.38 -17.91
N ARG A 111 7.01 7.34 -17.24
CA ARG A 111 6.42 6.00 -17.19
C ARG A 111 5.57 5.88 -15.94
N SER A 112 4.26 5.92 -16.08
CA SER A 112 3.31 5.72 -14.97
C SER A 112 3.11 4.23 -14.70
N LEU A 113 3.29 3.81 -13.45
CA LEU A 113 3.05 2.44 -13.00
C LEU A 113 1.60 2.28 -12.54
N GLU A 114 1.03 1.09 -12.73
CA GLU A 114 -0.25 0.66 -12.15
C GLU A 114 0.05 -0.26 -10.96
N ILE A 115 -0.18 0.23 -9.74
CA ILE A 115 0.22 -0.42 -8.50
C ILE A 115 -1.01 -0.90 -7.73
N VAL A 116 -1.13 -2.21 -7.51
CA VAL A 116 -2.20 -2.79 -6.69
C VAL A 116 -1.59 -3.51 -5.48
N ARG A 117 -1.87 -2.99 -4.28
CA ARG A 117 -1.49 -3.69 -3.05
C ARG A 117 -2.55 -4.71 -2.65
N ILE A 118 -2.12 -5.95 -2.40
CA ILE A 118 -2.93 -7.03 -1.86
C ILE A 118 -2.50 -7.30 -0.42
N GLY A 119 -3.38 -6.98 0.53
CA GLY A 119 -3.07 -7.06 1.95
C GLY A 119 -4.07 -7.86 2.78
N THR A 120 -3.85 -7.82 4.09
CA THR A 120 -4.80 -8.26 5.13
C THR A 120 -5.14 -7.08 6.02
N CYS A 121 -6.31 -7.09 6.64
CA CYS A 121 -6.75 -5.99 7.49
C CYS A 121 -7.61 -6.46 8.67
N GLY A 122 -7.80 -5.57 9.63
CA GLY A 122 -8.75 -5.73 10.72
C GLY A 122 -10.00 -4.88 10.46
N GLY A 123 -11.17 -5.51 10.35
CA GLY A 123 -12.47 -4.83 10.18
C GLY A 123 -12.86 -4.04 11.44
N MET A 124 -13.50 -2.88 11.24
CA MET A 124 -13.93 -1.95 12.30
C MET A 124 -15.46 -1.84 12.41
N GLN A 125 -16.21 -2.34 11.47
CA GLN A 125 -17.68 -2.23 11.43
C GLN A 125 -18.31 -3.61 11.56
N GLU A 126 -19.38 -3.75 12.33
CA GLU A 126 -20.04 -5.05 12.61
C GLU A 126 -20.58 -5.73 11.36
N ASP A 127 -21.01 -4.93 10.35
CA ASP A 127 -21.53 -5.41 9.07
C ASP A 127 -20.44 -5.87 8.08
N ILE A 128 -19.17 -5.87 8.50
CA ILE A 128 -18.05 -6.32 7.68
C ILE A 128 -17.51 -7.66 8.22
N PRO A 129 -17.94 -8.82 7.69
CA PRO A 129 -17.53 -10.12 8.20
C PRO A 129 -16.09 -10.49 7.83
N LEU A 130 -15.53 -11.47 8.55
CA LEU A 130 -14.26 -12.10 8.19
C LEU A 130 -14.30 -12.64 6.76
N GLY A 131 -13.20 -12.50 6.03
CA GLY A 131 -13.06 -12.93 4.63
C GLY A 131 -13.59 -11.94 3.61
N THR A 132 -14.19 -10.81 4.03
CA THR A 132 -14.58 -9.73 3.10
C THR A 132 -13.35 -9.15 2.41
N PHE A 133 -13.47 -8.87 1.11
CA PHE A 133 -12.47 -8.08 0.37
C PHE A 133 -12.84 -6.61 0.48
N LEU A 134 -11.94 -5.81 1.05
CA LEU A 134 -12.11 -4.37 1.27
C LEU A 134 -11.16 -3.58 0.38
N VAL A 135 -11.73 -2.71 -0.43
CA VAL A 135 -11.00 -1.72 -1.24
C VAL A 135 -10.92 -0.41 -0.47
N SER A 136 -9.72 0.12 -0.34
CA SER A 136 -9.47 1.43 0.24
C SER A 136 -9.71 2.51 -0.80
N GLU A 137 -10.89 3.15 -0.79
CA GLU A 137 -11.16 4.32 -1.63
C GLU A 137 -10.37 5.53 -1.15
N LYS A 138 -10.23 5.67 0.18
CA LYS A 138 -9.33 6.60 0.84
C LYS A 138 -8.49 5.87 1.86
N SER A 139 -7.23 6.25 1.94
CA SER A 139 -6.29 5.78 2.97
C SER A 139 -5.92 6.92 3.90
N ILE A 140 -6.00 6.65 5.20
CA ILE A 140 -5.73 7.57 6.29
C ILE A 140 -4.39 7.18 6.90
N GLY A 141 -3.35 7.98 6.70
CA GLY A 141 -2.01 7.70 7.23
C GLY A 141 -1.82 8.28 8.64
N TRP A 142 -1.42 7.43 9.57
CA TRP A 142 -1.01 7.83 10.92
C TRP A 142 0.52 7.85 11.08
N ASP A 143 1.23 7.62 9.99
CA ASP A 143 2.68 7.47 9.94
C ASP A 143 3.45 8.81 9.79
N GLY A 144 2.83 9.78 9.13
CA GLY A 144 3.43 11.09 8.88
C GLY A 144 4.41 11.14 7.71
N VAL A 145 4.61 10.06 6.93
CA VAL A 145 5.60 10.01 5.83
C VAL A 145 5.38 11.13 4.82
N LEU A 146 4.15 11.41 4.42
CA LEU A 146 3.87 12.45 3.43
C LEU A 146 4.18 13.87 3.90
N ALA A 147 4.30 14.11 5.21
CA ALA A 147 4.68 15.43 5.73
C ALA A 147 6.10 15.86 5.34
N PHE A 148 6.94 14.91 4.87
CA PHE A 148 8.29 15.15 4.39
C PHE A 148 8.37 15.42 2.87
N TYR A 149 7.23 15.42 2.14
CA TYR A 149 7.17 15.60 0.70
C TYR A 149 6.41 16.88 0.34
N GLU A 150 6.95 17.64 -0.62
CA GLU A 150 6.22 18.78 -1.22
C GLU A 150 5.00 18.29 -1.99
N GLY A 151 3.96 19.14 -2.10
CA GLY A 151 2.72 18.79 -2.81
C GLY A 151 1.75 17.91 -2.00
N ARG A 152 2.06 17.59 -0.76
CA ARG A 152 1.20 16.76 0.11
C ARG A 152 -0.23 17.31 0.20
N ASP A 153 -0.38 18.62 0.41
CA ASP A 153 -1.69 19.26 0.57
C ASP A 153 -2.48 19.34 -0.74
N GLU A 154 -1.82 19.22 -1.89
CA GLU A 154 -2.47 19.21 -3.21
C GLU A 154 -3.19 17.90 -3.51
N ILE A 155 -2.75 16.79 -2.88
CA ILE A 155 -3.30 15.45 -3.07
C ILE A 155 -4.15 14.96 -1.90
N ALA A 156 -4.20 15.70 -0.79
CA ALA A 156 -4.84 15.30 0.46
C ALA A 156 -6.27 15.87 0.58
N ASP A 157 -7.13 15.12 1.27
CA ASP A 157 -8.46 15.59 1.69
C ASP A 157 -8.37 16.30 3.04
N LEU A 158 -8.02 17.58 3.01
CA LEU A 158 -7.80 18.39 4.22
C LEU A 158 -9.05 18.52 5.09
N GLY A 159 -10.25 18.56 4.47
CA GLY A 159 -11.51 18.62 5.21
C GLY A 159 -11.78 17.34 6.00
N PHE A 160 -11.50 16.18 5.41
CA PHE A 160 -11.61 14.91 6.12
C PHE A 160 -10.60 14.83 7.28
N GLU A 161 -9.35 15.30 7.05
CA GLU A 161 -8.30 15.30 8.09
C GLU A 161 -8.71 16.12 9.31
N ASP A 162 -9.19 17.36 9.09
CA ASP A 162 -9.65 18.23 10.15
C ASP A 162 -10.80 17.62 10.93
N ALA A 163 -11.83 17.15 10.24
CA ALA A 163 -12.99 16.52 10.85
C ALA A 163 -12.61 15.27 11.67
N LEU A 164 -11.67 14.46 11.17
CA LEU A 164 -11.22 13.25 11.86
C LEU A 164 -10.46 13.60 13.14
N VAL A 165 -9.49 14.51 13.08
CA VAL A 165 -8.67 14.91 14.22
C VAL A 165 -9.54 15.49 15.35
N ASP A 166 -10.52 16.32 15.00
CA ASP A 166 -11.42 16.92 15.97
C ASP A 166 -12.35 15.89 16.62
N PHE A 167 -12.84 14.92 15.85
CA PHE A 167 -13.79 13.93 16.31
C PHE A 167 -13.17 12.87 17.24
N ILE A 168 -11.97 12.34 16.90
CA ILE A 168 -11.36 11.22 17.61
C ILE A 168 -10.42 11.64 18.75
N HIS A 169 -10.33 12.92 19.08
CA HIS A 169 -9.38 13.45 20.07
C HIS A 169 -7.95 12.97 19.83
N TYR A 170 -7.50 13.08 18.58
CA TYR A 170 -6.22 12.54 18.13
C TYR A 170 -5.07 13.04 19.00
N PRO A 171 -4.09 12.19 19.37
CA PRO A 171 -2.99 12.59 20.25
C PRO A 171 -2.18 13.76 19.68
N ALA A 172 -2.17 14.90 20.34
CA ALA A 172 -1.52 16.13 19.88
C ALA A 172 0.00 16.00 19.64
N LYS A 173 0.63 14.93 20.18
CA LYS A 173 2.06 14.65 19.98
C LYS A 173 2.33 13.65 18.86
N ALA A 174 1.30 13.04 18.29
CA ALA A 174 1.44 12.16 17.14
C ALA A 174 1.56 12.98 15.84
N ALA A 175 2.09 12.38 14.78
CA ALA A 175 2.08 13.00 13.47
C ALA A 175 0.63 13.24 13.03
N ARG A 176 0.32 14.44 12.53
CA ARG A 176 -1.02 14.73 12.02
C ARG A 176 -1.41 13.72 10.95
N PRO A 177 -2.61 13.15 11.02
CA PRO A 177 -3.10 12.26 9.96
C PRO A 177 -3.14 12.96 8.60
N TYR A 178 -2.94 12.18 7.55
CA TYR A 178 -3.22 12.61 6.17
C TYR A 178 -4.20 11.66 5.51
N VAL A 179 -5.02 12.18 4.60
CA VAL A 179 -6.05 11.39 3.90
C VAL A 179 -5.86 11.53 2.40
N VAL A 180 -5.63 10.42 1.71
CA VAL A 180 -5.38 10.38 0.27
C VAL A 180 -6.31 9.39 -0.41
N ALA A 181 -6.77 9.73 -1.62
CA ALA A 181 -7.62 8.86 -2.42
C ALA A 181 -6.80 7.84 -3.21
N ALA A 182 -7.35 6.64 -3.37
CA ALA A 182 -6.85 5.69 -4.35
C ALA A 182 -7.13 6.18 -5.78
N ASN A 183 -6.40 5.66 -6.78
CA ASN A 183 -6.69 5.99 -8.17
C ASN A 183 -8.07 5.43 -8.58
N PRO A 184 -9.03 6.27 -8.99
CA PRO A 184 -10.40 5.85 -9.24
C PRO A 184 -10.54 4.91 -10.45
N GLU A 185 -9.66 5.03 -11.42
CA GLU A 185 -9.64 4.16 -12.60
C GLU A 185 -9.26 2.72 -12.24
N LEU A 186 -8.21 2.55 -11.41
CA LEU A 186 -7.82 1.26 -10.85
C LEU A 186 -8.91 0.68 -9.94
N VAL A 187 -9.47 1.50 -9.04
CA VAL A 187 -10.55 1.07 -8.16
C VAL A 187 -11.73 0.56 -8.96
N ASN A 188 -12.20 1.29 -9.97
CA ASN A 188 -13.36 0.88 -10.78
C ASN A 188 -13.08 -0.36 -11.62
N ARG A 189 -11.84 -0.59 -12.03
CA ARG A 189 -11.44 -1.78 -12.79
C ARG A 189 -11.33 -3.03 -11.91
N ILE A 190 -10.77 -2.89 -10.70
CA ILE A 190 -10.47 -4.01 -9.80
C ILE A 190 -11.65 -4.36 -8.88
N ALA A 191 -12.33 -3.35 -8.33
CA ALA A 191 -13.43 -3.56 -7.40
C ALA A 191 -14.72 -3.91 -8.14
N GLY A 192 -15.12 -5.18 -8.04
CA GLY A 192 -16.44 -5.65 -8.48
C GLY A 192 -17.45 -5.68 -7.33
N ASP A 193 -18.65 -6.21 -7.60
CA ASP A 193 -19.72 -6.39 -6.60
C ASP A 193 -19.33 -7.38 -5.47
N ASP A 194 -18.24 -8.12 -5.65
CA ASP A 194 -17.65 -9.05 -4.70
C ASP A 194 -16.73 -8.38 -3.67
N MET A 195 -16.56 -7.06 -3.76
CA MET A 195 -15.70 -6.28 -2.87
C MET A 195 -16.47 -5.11 -2.23
N MET A 196 -16.24 -4.87 -0.95
CA MET A 196 -16.72 -3.67 -0.27
C MET A 196 -15.71 -2.53 -0.43
N ARG A 197 -16.22 -1.30 -0.40
CA ARG A 197 -15.39 -0.08 -0.49
C ARG A 197 -15.49 0.73 0.80
N GLY A 198 -14.43 1.43 1.18
CA GLY A 198 -14.44 2.30 2.35
C GLY A 198 -13.13 3.03 2.61
N CYS A 199 -13.07 3.69 3.77
CA CYS A 199 -11.87 4.37 4.21
C CYS A 199 -11.04 3.48 5.14
N THR A 200 -9.75 3.38 4.89
CA THR A 200 -8.81 2.49 5.59
C THR A 200 -7.80 3.31 6.37
N ILE A 201 -7.58 3.00 7.65
CA ILE A 201 -6.45 3.56 8.40
C ILE A 201 -5.21 2.70 8.17
N ALA A 202 -4.13 3.33 7.69
CA ALA A 202 -2.79 2.77 7.68
C ALA A 202 -2.06 3.23 8.95
N ALA A 203 -1.96 2.33 9.92
CA ALA A 203 -1.38 2.63 11.21
C ALA A 203 0.12 2.29 11.24
N ASN A 204 0.92 3.16 11.85
CA ASN A 204 2.37 2.98 12.02
C ASN A 204 2.75 1.99 13.14
N GLY A 205 1.85 1.10 13.52
CA GLY A 205 2.08 0.03 14.46
C GLY A 205 0.87 -0.88 14.60
N PHE A 206 1.09 -2.13 14.97
CA PHE A 206 0.04 -3.16 15.05
C PHE A 206 -0.75 -3.11 16.37
N TYR A 207 -0.10 -2.74 17.48
CA TYR A 207 -0.70 -2.76 18.81
C TYR A 207 -1.29 -1.40 19.21
N GLY A 208 -0.54 -0.56 19.90
CA GLY A 208 -1.02 0.73 20.40
C GLY A 208 -1.64 1.64 19.34
N PRO A 209 -1.01 1.85 18.16
CA PRO A 209 -1.59 2.67 17.10
C PRO A 209 -2.90 2.14 16.51
N GLN A 210 -3.20 0.86 16.69
CA GLN A 210 -4.47 0.25 16.32
C GLN A 210 -5.40 0.00 17.51
N GLY A 211 -5.16 0.65 18.66
CA GLY A 211 -6.00 0.51 19.83
C GLY A 211 -5.96 -0.87 20.50
N ARG A 212 -4.88 -1.66 20.30
CA ARG A 212 -4.68 -2.93 21.03
C ARG A 212 -3.93 -2.69 22.32
N VAL A 213 -4.48 -3.16 23.40
CA VAL A 213 -3.86 -3.11 24.74
C VAL A 213 -3.32 -4.49 25.09
N LEU A 214 -2.03 -4.56 25.42
CA LEU A 214 -1.42 -5.72 26.07
C LEU A 214 -0.95 -5.30 27.46
N ARG A 215 0.37 -5.27 27.74
CA ARG A 215 0.91 -4.82 29.03
C ARG A 215 1.03 -3.30 29.15
N CYS A 216 1.14 -2.61 28.01
CA CYS A 216 1.18 -1.15 27.97
C CYS A 216 -0.21 -0.62 27.62
N ASP A 217 -0.68 0.32 28.43
CA ASP A 217 -1.92 1.05 28.14
C ASP A 217 -1.74 1.97 26.91
N ILE A 218 -2.85 2.24 26.21
CA ILE A 218 -2.90 3.18 25.09
C ILE A 218 -3.30 4.57 25.57
N ALA A 219 -2.82 5.61 24.87
CA ALA A 219 -3.03 6.99 25.27
C ALA A 219 -4.51 7.43 25.14
N VAL A 220 -5.22 6.98 24.10
CA VAL A 220 -6.64 7.26 23.86
C VAL A 220 -7.42 5.96 23.97
N LYS A 221 -8.09 5.74 25.10
CA LYS A 221 -8.68 4.44 25.44
C LYS A 221 -9.88 4.05 24.58
N ASP A 222 -10.63 5.02 24.10
CA ASP A 222 -11.85 4.88 23.30
C ASP A 222 -11.61 5.09 21.80
N ILE A 223 -10.35 5.11 21.36
CA ILE A 223 -9.98 5.43 19.96
C ILE A 223 -10.75 4.59 18.95
N ASN A 224 -10.92 3.29 19.20
CA ASN A 224 -11.60 2.39 18.28
C ASN A 224 -13.11 2.62 18.23
N ASP A 225 -13.72 3.04 19.32
CA ASP A 225 -15.15 3.41 19.36
C ASP A 225 -15.36 4.71 18.58
N CYS A 226 -14.56 5.73 18.85
CA CYS A 226 -14.59 6.99 18.10
C CYS A 226 -14.41 6.75 16.59
N ILE A 227 -13.44 5.94 16.16
CA ILE A 227 -13.20 5.62 14.75
C ILE A 227 -14.40 4.89 14.14
N THR A 228 -15.00 3.96 14.87
CA THR A 228 -16.18 3.21 14.39
C THR A 228 -17.38 4.14 14.17
N ASP A 229 -17.54 5.15 15.02
CA ASP A 229 -18.64 6.10 15.00
C ASP A 229 -18.40 7.29 14.05
N PHE A 230 -17.15 7.53 13.67
CA PHE A 230 -16.79 8.63 12.77
C PHE A 230 -17.49 8.54 11.42
N ARG A 231 -18.04 9.68 10.96
CA ARG A 231 -18.64 9.83 9.63
C ARG A 231 -18.26 11.19 9.05
N TYR A 232 -17.88 11.19 7.79
CA TYR A 232 -17.59 12.41 7.03
C TYR A 232 -18.17 12.30 5.62
N GLU A 233 -19.11 13.18 5.26
CA GLU A 233 -19.81 13.17 3.96
C GLU A 233 -20.38 11.78 3.57
N GLY A 234 -20.94 11.06 4.53
CA GLY A 234 -21.47 9.70 4.35
C GLY A 234 -20.43 8.59 4.30
N GLN A 235 -19.15 8.92 4.32
CA GLN A 235 -18.05 7.95 4.39
C GLN A 235 -17.81 7.50 5.82
N ARG A 236 -17.33 6.24 5.97
CA ARG A 236 -16.97 5.64 7.26
C ARG A 236 -15.61 4.95 7.18
N ILE A 237 -14.94 4.85 8.33
CA ILE A 237 -13.71 4.08 8.44
C ILE A 237 -14.10 2.60 8.58
N THR A 238 -13.56 1.76 7.70
CA THR A 238 -13.94 0.35 7.57
C THR A 238 -12.95 -0.61 8.19
N ASN A 239 -11.67 -0.28 8.19
CA ASN A 239 -10.61 -1.20 8.61
C ASN A 239 -9.29 -0.52 8.93
N TYR A 240 -8.42 -1.30 9.60
CA TYR A 240 -7.00 -1.01 9.77
C TYR A 240 -6.13 -1.91 8.90
N GLU A 241 -5.08 -1.34 8.33
CA GLU A 241 -3.88 -2.01 7.81
C GLU A 241 -2.64 -1.14 8.10
N MET A 242 -1.53 -1.27 7.38
CA MET A 242 -0.27 -0.63 7.80
C MET A 242 0.53 0.04 6.66
N GLU A 243 0.08 0.05 5.39
CA GLU A 243 0.89 0.50 4.25
C GLU A 243 0.15 1.36 3.23
N GLY A 244 -1.18 1.22 3.14
CA GLY A 244 -2.00 1.77 2.05
C GLY A 244 -1.90 3.29 1.88
N SER A 245 -1.71 4.04 2.96
CA SER A 245 -1.59 5.51 2.91
C SER A 245 -0.33 5.97 2.18
N ALA A 246 0.82 5.41 2.53
CA ALA A 246 2.08 5.74 1.85
C ALA A 246 2.07 5.30 0.39
N ILE A 247 1.52 4.10 0.10
CA ILE A 247 1.40 3.61 -1.28
C ILE A 247 0.53 4.55 -2.10
N ALA A 248 -0.65 4.94 -1.62
CA ALA A 248 -1.53 5.85 -2.35
C ALA A 248 -0.91 7.24 -2.51
N GLY A 249 -0.41 7.83 -1.42
CA GLY A 249 0.11 9.19 -1.41
C GLY A 249 1.38 9.37 -2.22
N LEU A 250 2.38 8.52 -2.02
CA LEU A 250 3.63 8.58 -2.78
C LEU A 250 3.39 8.30 -4.27
N SER A 251 2.53 7.34 -4.60
CA SER A 251 2.18 7.07 -5.99
C SER A 251 1.53 8.30 -6.67
N LEU A 252 0.62 8.99 -5.99
CA LEU A 252 0.02 10.23 -6.52
C LEU A 252 1.07 11.32 -6.73
N LEU A 253 1.96 11.56 -5.77
CA LEU A 253 3.03 12.56 -5.88
C LEU A 253 4.00 12.26 -7.01
N MET A 254 4.25 10.98 -7.29
CA MET A 254 5.16 10.51 -8.35
C MET A 254 4.46 10.30 -9.71
N GLY A 255 3.14 10.57 -9.82
CA GLY A 255 2.39 10.41 -11.08
C GLY A 255 2.06 8.96 -11.44
N HIS A 256 2.04 8.06 -10.47
CA HIS A 256 1.63 6.67 -10.63
C HIS A 256 0.16 6.47 -10.24
N LYS A 257 -0.44 5.36 -10.67
CA LYS A 257 -1.77 4.93 -10.27
C LYS A 257 -1.64 3.86 -9.19
N ALA A 258 -2.30 4.04 -8.05
CA ALA A 258 -2.26 3.05 -6.97
C ALA A 258 -3.61 2.82 -6.30
N MET A 259 -3.81 1.60 -5.80
CA MET A 259 -4.90 1.21 -4.91
C MET A 259 -4.49 0.10 -3.96
N THR A 260 -5.23 -0.03 -2.86
CA THR A 260 -5.08 -1.13 -1.90
C THR A 260 -6.39 -1.92 -1.82
N VAL A 261 -6.27 -3.25 -1.82
CA VAL A 261 -7.36 -4.17 -1.47
C VAL A 261 -6.87 -5.16 -0.42
N CYS A 262 -7.67 -5.37 0.63
CA CYS A 262 -7.33 -6.25 1.74
C CYS A 262 -8.41 -7.31 1.97
N CYS A 263 -7.98 -8.48 2.47
CA CYS A 263 -8.88 -9.45 3.07
C CYS A 263 -9.02 -9.19 4.58
N VAL A 264 -10.24 -9.13 5.08
CA VAL A 264 -10.52 -8.99 6.51
C VAL A 264 -10.19 -10.30 7.22
N ILE A 265 -9.17 -10.29 8.09
CA ILE A 265 -8.72 -11.47 8.85
C ILE A 265 -8.99 -11.38 10.34
N ALA A 266 -9.31 -10.19 10.84
CA ALA A 266 -9.73 -9.94 12.21
C ALA A 266 -10.87 -8.93 12.21
N GLN A 267 -11.80 -9.06 13.16
CA GLN A 267 -12.94 -8.16 13.30
C GLN A 267 -12.99 -7.66 14.75
N ARG A 268 -12.89 -6.32 14.92
CA ARG A 268 -12.69 -5.69 16.21
C ARG A 268 -13.93 -5.70 17.10
N LYS A 269 -15.11 -5.45 16.53
CA LYS A 269 -16.36 -5.31 17.29
C LYS A 269 -16.91 -6.66 17.75
N VAL A 270 -16.69 -7.73 17.01
CA VAL A 270 -17.13 -9.10 17.38
C VAL A 270 -15.99 -9.96 17.93
N GLU A 271 -14.82 -9.35 18.17
CA GLU A 271 -13.63 -9.99 18.75
C GLU A 271 -13.23 -11.30 18.07
N ALA A 272 -13.42 -11.38 16.73
CA ALA A 272 -13.13 -12.57 15.94
C ALA A 272 -11.83 -12.41 15.16
N ALA A 273 -11.11 -13.50 15.00
CA ALA A 273 -9.91 -13.58 14.15
C ALA A 273 -9.89 -14.92 13.38
N ASN A 274 -9.45 -14.88 12.14
CA ASN A 274 -9.22 -16.06 11.31
C ASN A 274 -7.72 -16.23 11.07
N THR A 275 -7.13 -17.29 11.60
CA THR A 275 -5.72 -17.64 11.37
C THR A 275 -5.51 -18.46 10.12
N ASP A 276 -6.55 -19.11 9.58
CA ASP A 276 -6.52 -19.83 8.30
C ASP A 276 -7.12 -19.00 7.16
N TYR A 277 -6.54 -17.82 6.93
CA TYR A 277 -6.99 -16.89 5.88
C TYR A 277 -6.30 -17.09 4.52
N LYS A 278 -5.30 -17.97 4.43
CA LYS A 278 -4.50 -18.17 3.20
C LYS A 278 -5.33 -18.56 1.97
N PRO A 279 -6.33 -19.46 2.06
CA PRO A 279 -7.17 -19.78 0.90
C PRO A 279 -7.93 -18.56 0.38
N ARG A 280 -8.41 -17.70 1.29
CA ARG A 280 -9.15 -16.48 0.92
C ARG A 280 -8.23 -15.45 0.27
N ILE A 281 -6.99 -15.29 0.76
CA ILE A 281 -5.97 -14.45 0.10
C ILE A 281 -5.64 -14.97 -1.30
N LYS A 282 -5.52 -16.29 -1.46
CA LYS A 282 -5.27 -16.89 -2.79
C LYS A 282 -6.37 -16.53 -3.79
N GLN A 283 -7.64 -16.55 -3.34
CA GLN A 283 -8.77 -16.12 -4.17
C GLN A 283 -8.67 -14.62 -4.51
N LEU A 284 -8.33 -13.75 -3.55
CA LEU A 284 -8.13 -12.33 -3.81
C LEU A 284 -7.01 -12.08 -4.81
N VAL A 285 -5.88 -12.78 -4.68
CA VAL A 285 -4.76 -12.71 -5.63
C VAL A 285 -5.23 -13.05 -7.04
N GLN A 286 -5.95 -14.15 -7.21
CA GLN A 286 -6.46 -14.55 -8.52
C GLN A 286 -7.41 -13.48 -9.09
N THR A 287 -8.34 -12.98 -8.29
CA THR A 287 -9.28 -11.92 -8.71
C THR A 287 -8.56 -10.66 -9.17
N VAL A 288 -7.51 -10.23 -8.44
CA VAL A 288 -6.72 -9.06 -8.84
C VAL A 288 -5.95 -9.33 -10.12
N LEU A 289 -5.31 -10.49 -10.27
CA LEU A 289 -4.57 -10.85 -11.50
C LEU A 289 -5.46 -10.88 -12.74
N GLU A 290 -6.70 -11.31 -12.62
CA GLU A 290 -7.67 -11.29 -13.73
C GLU A 290 -8.04 -9.86 -14.15
N ARG A 291 -8.10 -8.91 -13.19
CA ARG A 291 -8.64 -7.55 -13.38
C ARG A 291 -7.59 -6.46 -13.58
N ILE A 292 -6.31 -6.73 -13.24
CA ILE A 292 -5.23 -5.74 -13.35
C ILE A 292 -4.80 -5.46 -14.81
#